data_bbf48a4394761392ba5b4af87c61f90f
#
_entry.id   bbf48a4394761392ba5b4af87c61f90f
#
_cell.length_a   1.000
_cell.length_b   1.000
_cell.length_c   1.000
_cell.angle_alpha   90.00
_cell.angle_beta   90.00
_cell.angle_gamma   90.00
#
_symmetry.space_group_name_H-M   'P 1'
#
loop_
_entity.id
_entity.type
_entity.pdbx_description
1 polymer ?
#
loop_
_entity_poly.entity_id
_entity_poly.type
_entity_poly.pdbx_seq_one_letter_code
_entity_poly.pdbx_strand_id
1 'polypeptide(L)'
;MSISSTFSKLTTVGRLCVIILLVGIIGAGVWFGGKSLGVKLGENNDGNYDAVLLVDTYTGWAPIVWGNGGKEGNKESEFYKRFGVKLKIIQMDDFDGATSYFKEHKNALRFCTLDSYPVEASQSGTMTDARYFVIHNFSAGADAIVATKNIKTVADLKGKKIVCSEGTASHSLLLNTLEASGLSGKDVEIITTGYGSDVATAFKAGTADAAVVFCPDDAACIKDGPAGTHVLVSTKQINTLVTDGFLAHEEWLANNPDKAKKIAEALMWANSEMSNPDTYKEICHVFAQEFDIPEEDVLTVTEKINFATLEDNINWFGLNTSYKGITGESLYTKMSQVYGNIKLAKATLPWRKVSETAIIESLMESNNLNNDQTAKGTAMRKFDAPTQKIKESESFSDKEVIIEFPVDGSRLDADAETIIDREFLPVIRQFNNTYVRIEGNTDNTGNYQHNVELSKTRAQSVANYLIRQGVDKNRIIIEGNGPKNAIADGVSGSNQAYRTTSMKLVQD
;
A
#
# COMPACT_ATOMS: atom_id res chain seq x y z
N MET A 1 53.60 20.17 5.17
CA MET A 1 52.78 20.57 6.33
C MET A 1 51.40 20.01 6.14
N SER A 2 50.89 19.26 7.08
CA SER A 2 49.56 18.61 6.93
C SER A 2 48.44 19.64 7.16
N ILE A 3 47.40 19.56 6.34
CA ILE A 3 46.21 20.46 6.42
C ILE A 3 45.61 20.49 7.83
N SER A 4 45.74 19.40 8.61
CA SER A 4 45.23 19.29 9.97
C SER A 4 45.97 20.25 10.95
N SER A 5 47.26 20.54 10.75
CA SER A 5 48.05 21.41 11.65
C SER A 5 47.77 22.90 11.45
N THR A 6 47.25 23.27 10.28
CA THR A 6 46.87 24.64 9.96
C THR A 6 45.46 24.95 10.49
N PHE A 7 44.53 23.97 10.41
CA PHE A 7 43.17 24.12 10.88
C PHE A 7 43.07 24.33 12.43
N SER A 8 43.97 23.69 13.18
CA SER A 8 44.00 23.80 14.65
C SER A 8 44.41 25.18 15.17
N LYS A 9 45.08 26.01 14.33
CA LYS A 9 45.56 27.35 14.66
C LYS A 9 44.59 28.48 14.36
N LEU A 10 43.45 28.18 13.73
CA LEU A 10 42.42 29.15 13.39
C LEU A 10 41.51 29.45 14.61
N THR A 11 41.07 30.71 14.72
CA THR A 11 40.00 31.11 15.66
C THR A 11 38.70 30.39 15.32
N THR A 12 37.75 30.34 16.26
CA THR A 12 36.45 29.70 16.07
C THR A 12 35.72 30.25 14.83
N VAL A 13 35.80 31.58 14.61
CA VAL A 13 35.24 32.22 13.40
C VAL A 13 35.99 31.80 12.14
N GLY A 14 37.33 31.71 12.20
CA GLY A 14 38.14 31.23 11.07
C GLY A 14 37.87 29.79 10.68
N ARG A 15 37.60 28.91 11.66
CA ARG A 15 37.18 27.51 11.40
C ARG A 15 35.81 27.46 10.77
N LEU A 16 34.86 28.28 11.21
CA LEU A 16 33.53 28.39 10.66
C LEU A 16 33.56 28.87 9.21
N CYS A 17 34.39 29.87 8.90
CA CYS A 17 34.57 30.35 7.52
C CYS A 17 35.18 29.30 6.60
N VAL A 18 36.16 28.51 7.08
CA VAL A 18 36.74 27.40 6.30
C VAL A 18 35.73 26.29 6.07
N ILE A 19 34.88 25.96 7.06
CA ILE A 19 33.80 24.99 6.90
C ILE A 19 32.77 25.49 5.89
N ILE A 20 32.35 26.74 5.97
CA ILE A 20 31.40 27.34 4.99
C ILE A 20 32.03 27.38 3.59
N LEU A 21 33.31 27.66 3.45
CA LEU A 21 34.01 27.64 2.15
C LEU A 21 34.12 26.18 1.60
N LEU A 22 34.38 25.18 2.45
CA LEU A 22 34.42 23.78 2.05
C LEU A 22 33.04 23.28 1.68
N VAL A 23 32.00 23.63 2.40
CA VAL A 23 30.60 23.32 2.06
C VAL A 23 30.18 24.01 0.76
N GLY A 24 30.61 25.30 0.58
CA GLY A 24 30.39 26.03 -0.67
C GLY A 24 31.13 25.42 -1.87
N ILE A 25 32.36 24.91 -1.70
CA ILE A 25 33.14 24.24 -2.75
C ILE A 25 32.53 22.87 -3.04
N ILE A 26 32.06 22.12 -2.04
CA ILE A 26 31.35 20.85 -2.22
C ILE A 26 30.00 21.10 -2.89
N GLY A 27 29.23 22.10 -2.46
CA GLY A 27 27.98 22.51 -3.10
C GLY A 27 28.18 22.97 -4.55
N ALA A 28 29.22 23.78 -4.84
CA ALA A 28 29.56 24.17 -6.20
C ALA A 28 30.12 22.97 -7.01
N GLY A 29 30.88 22.07 -6.37
CA GLY A 29 31.37 20.85 -6.99
C GLY A 29 30.23 19.89 -7.36
N VAL A 30 29.22 19.75 -6.51
CA VAL A 30 27.99 19.00 -6.80
C VAL A 30 27.16 19.71 -7.88
N TRP A 31 27.07 21.05 -7.84
CA TRP A 31 26.34 21.83 -8.84
C TRP A 31 27.06 21.89 -10.21
N PHE A 32 28.40 21.98 -10.25
CA PHE A 32 29.20 21.93 -11.48
C PHE A 32 29.54 20.49 -11.89
N GLY A 33 29.76 19.56 -10.96
CA GLY A 33 30.02 18.16 -11.23
C GLY A 33 28.78 17.40 -11.69
N GLY A 34 27.60 17.76 -11.19
CA GLY A 34 26.31 17.27 -11.71
C GLY A 34 26.03 17.71 -13.14
N LYS A 35 26.64 18.83 -13.59
CA LYS A 35 26.63 19.22 -15.02
C LYS A 35 27.74 18.55 -15.86
N SER A 36 28.78 17.96 -15.25
CA SER A 36 29.90 17.32 -15.94
C SER A 36 29.97 15.80 -15.81
N LEU A 37 29.29 15.20 -14.81
CA LEU A 37 28.80 13.85 -14.88
C LEU A 37 27.53 13.89 -15.74
N GLY A 38 27.75 14.29 -16.98
CA GLY A 38 26.76 14.15 -18.01
C GLY A 38 26.39 12.66 -18.12
N VAL A 39 25.36 12.28 -17.44
CA VAL A 39 24.33 11.53 -18.14
C VAL A 39 23.99 12.48 -19.31
N LYS A 40 24.66 12.31 -20.43
CA LYS A 40 24.12 12.72 -21.70
C LYS A 40 22.78 12.02 -21.77
N LEU A 41 21.74 12.72 -21.33
CA LEU A 41 20.38 12.46 -21.76
C LEU A 41 20.48 12.50 -23.25
N GLY A 42 20.68 11.30 -23.83
CA GLY A 42 21.02 11.16 -25.28
C GLY A 42 19.90 11.86 -26.01
N GLU A 43 20.32 12.69 -26.94
CA GLU A 43 19.46 13.14 -28.03
C GLU A 43 18.57 11.99 -28.46
N ASN A 44 17.26 12.24 -28.56
CA ASN A 44 16.16 11.39 -28.99
C ASN A 44 16.60 10.35 -30.07
N ASN A 45 17.21 9.26 -29.63
CA ASN A 45 17.47 8.09 -30.43
C ASN A 45 16.51 6.97 -30.02
N ASP A 46 15.28 7.37 -29.62
CA ASP A 46 14.21 6.49 -29.12
C ASP A 46 13.56 5.62 -30.21
N GLY A 47 13.99 5.77 -31.45
CA GLY A 47 13.51 4.96 -32.59
C GLY A 47 13.79 3.44 -32.48
N ASN A 48 14.50 3.01 -31.44
CA ASN A 48 14.89 1.60 -31.24
C ASN A 48 14.13 0.91 -30.12
N TYR A 49 13.27 1.63 -29.35
CA TYR A 49 12.46 1.10 -28.25
C TYR A 49 10.97 1.43 -28.46
N ASP A 50 10.10 0.55 -27.98
CA ASP A 50 8.64 0.77 -28.04
C ASP A 50 8.18 1.80 -27.02
N ALA A 51 8.81 1.81 -25.84
CA ALA A 51 8.63 2.79 -24.79
C ALA A 51 9.88 2.87 -23.88
N VAL A 52 9.95 3.94 -23.08
CA VAL A 52 10.89 4.09 -21.96
C VAL A 52 10.13 3.82 -20.67
N LEU A 53 10.57 2.83 -19.90
CA LEU A 53 9.95 2.45 -18.64
C LEU A 53 10.76 3.02 -17.47
N LEU A 54 10.15 3.88 -16.66
CA LEU A 54 10.78 4.41 -15.45
C LEU A 54 10.39 3.52 -14.27
N VAL A 55 11.38 3.07 -13.51
CA VAL A 55 11.21 2.26 -12.29
C VAL A 55 12.19 2.74 -11.22
N ASP A 56 11.86 2.50 -9.95
CA ASP A 56 12.77 2.69 -8.82
C ASP A 56 13.49 1.38 -8.46
N THR A 57 14.32 1.43 -7.40
CA THR A 57 15.05 0.24 -6.90
C THR A 57 14.14 -0.66 -6.05
N TYR A 58 12.96 -0.98 -6.56
CA TYR A 58 12.02 -1.88 -5.93
C TYR A 58 11.97 -3.23 -6.65
N THR A 59 12.08 -4.32 -5.90
CA THR A 59 12.18 -5.68 -6.46
C THR A 59 10.91 -6.17 -7.15
N GLY A 60 9.80 -5.47 -6.97
CA GLY A 60 8.55 -5.74 -7.68
C GLY A 60 8.65 -5.61 -9.21
N TRP A 61 9.72 -5.00 -9.72
CA TRP A 61 9.98 -4.89 -11.16
C TRP A 61 10.78 -6.07 -11.74
N ALA A 62 11.17 -7.04 -10.92
CA ALA A 62 12.02 -8.15 -11.34
C ALA A 62 11.51 -8.90 -12.58
N PRO A 63 10.22 -9.29 -12.70
CA PRO A 63 9.76 -9.99 -13.89
C PRO A 63 9.85 -9.16 -15.17
N ILE A 64 9.73 -7.83 -15.08
CA ILE A 64 9.87 -6.93 -16.24
C ILE A 64 11.32 -6.92 -16.74
N VAL A 65 12.26 -6.76 -15.80
CA VAL A 65 13.70 -6.68 -16.14
C VAL A 65 14.16 -7.98 -16.78
N TRP A 66 13.77 -9.11 -16.21
CA TRP A 66 14.06 -10.43 -16.78
C TRP A 66 13.41 -10.61 -18.17
N GLY A 67 12.11 -10.37 -18.27
CA GLY A 67 11.38 -10.53 -19.53
C GLY A 67 11.92 -9.64 -20.67
N ASN A 68 12.39 -8.45 -20.35
CA ASN A 68 13.02 -7.50 -21.29
C ASN A 68 14.46 -7.87 -21.65
N GLY A 69 15.11 -8.78 -20.92
CA GLY A 69 16.51 -9.16 -21.10
C GLY A 69 17.50 -8.10 -20.62
N GLY A 70 17.17 -7.49 -19.44
CA GLY A 70 17.93 -6.41 -18.81
C GLY A 70 17.34 -5.02 -19.05
N LYS A 71 18.01 -3.98 -18.53
CA LYS A 71 17.55 -2.58 -18.63
C LYS A 71 17.50 -2.04 -20.07
N GLU A 72 18.41 -2.48 -20.94
CA GLU A 72 18.48 -1.98 -22.32
C GLU A 72 17.61 -2.78 -23.30
N GLY A 73 17.03 -3.88 -22.87
CA GLY A 73 16.25 -4.77 -23.74
C GLY A 73 17.02 -5.28 -24.96
N ASN A 74 16.62 -6.42 -25.51
CA ASN A 74 17.29 -6.97 -26.68
C ASN A 74 16.35 -7.89 -27.48
N LYS A 75 16.78 -8.28 -28.70
CA LYS A 75 15.97 -9.15 -29.58
C LYS A 75 15.92 -10.62 -29.13
N GLU A 76 16.82 -11.00 -28.22
CA GLU A 76 16.85 -12.34 -27.63
C GLU A 76 15.99 -12.45 -26.37
N SER A 77 15.44 -11.33 -25.89
CA SER A 77 14.58 -11.29 -24.73
C SER A 77 13.24 -12.01 -24.96
N GLU A 78 12.63 -12.49 -23.87
CA GLU A 78 11.32 -13.14 -23.94
C GLU A 78 10.23 -12.15 -24.42
N PHE A 79 10.31 -10.87 -24.03
CA PHE A 79 9.38 -9.83 -24.49
C PHE A 79 9.44 -9.65 -26.00
N TYR A 80 10.65 -9.60 -26.57
CA TYR A 80 10.79 -9.43 -28.00
C TYR A 80 10.34 -10.67 -28.79
N LYS A 81 10.77 -11.87 -28.36
CA LYS A 81 10.41 -13.13 -29.02
C LYS A 81 8.90 -13.39 -29.04
N ARG A 82 8.20 -13.08 -27.93
CA ARG A 82 6.78 -13.40 -27.75
C ARG A 82 5.85 -12.30 -28.26
N PHE A 83 6.19 -11.04 -27.95
CA PHE A 83 5.30 -9.91 -28.17
C PHE A 83 5.88 -8.87 -29.15
N GLY A 84 7.13 -9.02 -29.56
CA GLY A 84 7.82 -8.02 -30.36
C GLY A 84 8.11 -6.73 -29.60
N VAL A 85 8.13 -6.77 -28.27
CA VAL A 85 8.31 -5.61 -27.39
C VAL A 85 9.77 -5.47 -26.97
N LYS A 86 10.28 -4.25 -27.05
CA LYS A 86 11.60 -3.88 -26.55
C LYS A 86 11.50 -2.57 -25.76
N LEU A 87 11.82 -2.61 -24.48
CA LEU A 87 11.76 -1.46 -23.59
C LEU A 87 13.17 -0.96 -23.24
N LYS A 88 13.30 0.34 -23.05
CA LYS A 88 14.41 0.92 -22.30
C LYS A 88 13.94 1.12 -20.85
N ILE A 89 14.59 0.48 -19.90
CA ILE A 89 14.28 0.63 -18.47
C ILE A 89 15.29 1.61 -17.87
N ILE A 90 14.78 2.69 -17.25
CA ILE A 90 15.60 3.68 -16.56
C ILE A 90 15.28 3.59 -15.08
N GLN A 91 16.29 3.26 -14.27
CA GLN A 91 16.21 3.29 -12.82
C GLN A 91 16.23 4.74 -12.33
N MET A 92 15.25 5.14 -11.55
CA MET A 92 15.08 6.51 -11.10
C MET A 92 14.42 6.55 -9.70
N ASP A 93 15.23 6.56 -8.65
CA ASP A 93 14.80 6.54 -7.25
C ASP A 93 14.33 7.93 -6.76
N ASP A 94 14.64 8.98 -7.51
CA ASP A 94 14.12 10.33 -7.28
C ASP A 94 12.75 10.50 -7.94
N PHE A 95 11.69 10.51 -7.14
CA PHE A 95 10.30 10.64 -7.60
C PHE A 95 10.04 11.95 -8.37
N ASP A 96 10.66 13.06 -7.94
CA ASP A 96 10.52 14.36 -8.62
C ASP A 96 11.24 14.32 -9.97
N GLY A 97 12.42 13.70 -10.03
CA GLY A 97 13.14 13.43 -11.25
C GLY A 97 12.37 12.55 -12.23
N ALA A 98 11.77 11.46 -11.74
CA ALA A 98 10.93 10.56 -12.53
C ALA A 98 9.70 11.28 -13.10
N THR A 99 9.06 12.14 -12.28
CA THR A 99 7.93 12.97 -12.70
C THR A 99 8.34 13.99 -13.77
N SER A 100 9.50 14.63 -13.59
CA SER A 100 10.02 15.59 -14.57
C SER A 100 10.36 14.92 -15.90
N TYR A 101 11.03 13.76 -15.84
CA TYR A 101 11.33 12.96 -17.04
C TYR A 101 10.05 12.55 -17.77
N PHE A 102 9.05 12.03 -17.05
CA PHE A 102 7.77 11.65 -17.63
C PHE A 102 7.10 12.79 -18.37
N LYS A 103 7.08 14.00 -17.80
CA LYS A 103 6.48 15.19 -18.44
C LYS A 103 7.17 15.59 -19.73
N GLU A 104 8.47 15.44 -19.80
CA GLU A 104 9.30 15.85 -20.95
C GLU A 104 9.29 14.80 -22.08
N HIS A 105 9.05 13.51 -21.77
CA HIS A 105 9.17 12.40 -22.71
C HIS A 105 7.83 11.69 -22.91
N LYS A 106 7.16 11.94 -24.03
CA LYS A 106 5.80 11.46 -24.29
C LYS A 106 5.67 9.93 -24.44
N ASN A 107 6.76 9.22 -24.72
CA ASN A 107 6.84 7.76 -24.77
C ASN A 107 7.31 7.12 -23.45
N ALA A 108 7.43 7.90 -22.39
CA ALA A 108 7.75 7.38 -21.06
C ALA A 108 6.52 6.74 -20.40
N LEU A 109 6.72 5.58 -19.79
CA LEU A 109 5.79 4.91 -18.90
C LEU A 109 6.39 5.02 -17.50
N ARG A 110 5.66 5.59 -16.54
CA ARG A 110 6.18 5.86 -15.20
C ARG A 110 5.49 4.98 -14.18
N PHE A 111 6.28 4.35 -13.30
CA PHE A 111 5.70 3.65 -12.16
C PHE A 111 4.88 4.60 -11.27
N CYS A 112 3.87 4.04 -10.64
CA CYS A 112 2.97 4.78 -9.76
C CYS A 112 2.33 3.85 -8.74
N THR A 113 2.38 4.23 -7.48
CA THR A 113 1.67 3.57 -6.39
C THR A 113 0.31 4.25 -6.20
N LEU A 114 -0.77 3.57 -6.53
CA LEU A 114 -2.10 4.20 -6.70
C LEU A 114 -2.67 4.81 -5.43
N ASP A 115 -2.42 4.21 -4.27
CA ASP A 115 -2.92 4.71 -2.98
C ASP A 115 -2.33 6.09 -2.60
N SER A 116 -1.09 6.36 -2.97
CA SER A 116 -0.42 7.66 -2.74
C SER A 116 -0.51 8.62 -3.93
N TYR A 117 -0.92 8.14 -5.11
CA TYR A 117 -1.02 8.95 -6.33
C TYR A 117 -1.85 10.25 -6.18
N PRO A 118 -2.94 10.32 -5.38
CA PRO A 118 -3.65 11.58 -5.15
C PRO A 118 -2.77 12.71 -4.62
N VAL A 119 -1.78 12.40 -3.77
CA VAL A 119 -0.83 13.40 -3.23
C VAL A 119 0.08 13.88 -4.34
N GLU A 120 0.69 12.95 -5.06
CA GLU A 120 1.61 13.24 -6.14
C GLU A 120 0.95 14.04 -7.28
N ALA A 121 -0.21 13.58 -7.76
CA ALA A 121 -0.96 14.24 -8.81
C ALA A 121 -1.34 15.67 -8.43
N SER A 122 -1.65 15.93 -7.15
CA SER A 122 -2.02 17.25 -6.68
C SER A 122 -0.83 18.20 -6.50
N GLN A 123 0.34 17.68 -6.17
CA GLN A 123 1.58 18.48 -6.02
C GLN A 123 2.18 18.86 -7.35
N SER A 124 2.25 17.92 -8.26
CA SER A 124 2.91 18.12 -9.54
C SER A 124 2.16 19.03 -10.51
N GLY A 125 0.87 19.32 -10.26
CA GLY A 125 0.04 20.31 -10.97
C GLY A 125 -0.12 20.12 -12.48
N THR A 126 0.48 19.07 -13.06
CA THR A 126 0.62 18.87 -14.51
C THR A 126 0.46 17.40 -14.94
N MET A 127 -0.05 16.53 -14.05
CA MET A 127 -0.32 15.12 -14.36
C MET A 127 -1.74 14.90 -14.93
N THR A 128 -2.34 15.95 -15.51
CA THR A 128 -3.71 15.91 -16.01
C THR A 128 -3.88 15.04 -17.26
N ASP A 129 -2.80 14.80 -17.99
CA ASP A 129 -2.74 13.94 -19.17
C ASP A 129 -2.19 12.54 -18.88
N ALA A 130 -1.83 12.24 -17.64
CA ALA A 130 -1.38 10.92 -17.23
C ALA A 130 -2.58 9.99 -17.00
N ARG A 131 -2.47 8.75 -17.47
CA ARG A 131 -3.46 7.68 -17.31
C ARG A 131 -2.81 6.45 -16.73
N TYR A 132 -3.39 5.97 -15.64
CA TYR A 132 -3.07 4.67 -15.04
C TYR A 132 -3.71 3.59 -15.90
N PHE A 133 -2.93 2.78 -16.62
CA PHE A 133 -3.44 1.90 -17.66
C PHE A 133 -3.19 0.41 -17.42
N VAL A 134 -2.30 0.07 -16.48
CA VAL A 134 -2.00 -1.32 -16.10
C VAL A 134 -1.50 -1.36 -14.67
N ILE A 135 -1.96 -2.35 -13.89
CA ILE A 135 -1.37 -2.69 -12.60
C ILE A 135 -0.32 -3.79 -12.79
N HIS A 136 0.70 -3.76 -11.95
CA HIS A 136 1.82 -4.68 -12.03
C HIS A 136 1.96 -5.56 -10.80
N ASN A 137 1.81 -5.01 -9.59
CA ASN A 137 1.91 -5.79 -8.37
C ASN A 137 1.14 -5.18 -7.20
N PHE A 138 1.01 -5.98 -6.14
CA PHE A 138 0.44 -5.59 -4.86
C PHE A 138 1.40 -5.97 -3.74
N SER A 139 1.62 -5.08 -2.78
CA SER A 139 2.31 -5.44 -1.56
C SER A 139 1.45 -6.38 -0.71
N ALA A 140 1.97 -7.55 -0.40
CA ALA A 140 1.30 -8.62 0.36
C ALA A 140 2.10 -9.02 1.60
N GLY A 141 2.65 -8.05 2.29
CA GLY A 141 3.49 -8.19 3.48
C GLY A 141 4.82 -7.44 3.39
N ALA A 142 5.08 -6.75 2.26
CA ALA A 142 6.32 -5.99 2.08
C ALA A 142 6.31 -4.66 2.85
N ASP A 143 5.15 -4.07 3.11
CA ASP A 143 5.02 -2.89 3.96
C ASP A 143 4.48 -3.25 5.34
N ALA A 144 5.03 -2.66 6.40
CA ALA A 144 4.69 -2.99 7.77
C ALA A 144 4.76 -1.78 8.70
N ILE A 145 3.86 -1.78 9.70
CA ILE A 145 3.98 -0.97 10.89
C ILE A 145 4.69 -1.82 11.94
N VAL A 146 5.93 -1.44 12.29
CA VAL A 146 6.66 -2.02 13.41
C VAL A 146 6.46 -1.16 14.65
N ALA A 147 6.33 -1.78 15.81
CA ALA A 147 6.02 -1.09 17.05
C ALA A 147 6.84 -1.64 18.21
N THR A 148 7.10 -0.80 19.22
CA THR A 148 7.73 -1.20 20.47
C THR A 148 6.83 -2.12 21.29
N LYS A 149 7.40 -2.87 22.24
CA LYS A 149 6.71 -3.92 23.04
C LYS A 149 5.44 -3.47 23.77
N ASN A 150 5.28 -2.18 24.00
CA ASN A 150 4.14 -1.64 24.77
C ASN A 150 2.92 -1.35 23.88
N ILE A 151 3.06 -1.37 22.58
CA ILE A 151 2.00 -1.16 21.60
C ILE A 151 1.60 -2.54 21.07
N LYS A 152 0.45 -3.06 21.50
CA LYS A 152 -0.04 -4.38 21.11
C LYS A 152 -1.20 -4.33 20.14
N THR A 153 -1.92 -3.22 20.14
CA THR A 153 -3.07 -2.98 19.29
C THR A 153 -2.95 -1.62 18.60
N VAL A 154 -3.73 -1.42 17.54
CA VAL A 154 -3.80 -0.13 16.86
C VAL A 154 -4.30 0.99 17.79
N ALA A 155 -5.17 0.67 18.75
CA ALA A 155 -5.64 1.65 19.73
C ALA A 155 -4.50 2.21 20.62
N ASP A 156 -3.46 1.41 20.87
CA ASP A 156 -2.30 1.83 21.68
C ASP A 156 -1.43 2.88 20.95
N LEU A 157 -1.64 3.08 19.66
CA LEU A 157 -0.96 4.13 18.88
C LEU A 157 -1.45 5.54 19.24
N LYS A 158 -2.61 5.69 19.91
CA LYS A 158 -3.13 7.00 20.28
C LYS A 158 -2.14 7.78 21.14
N GLY A 159 -1.79 9.00 20.69
CA GLY A 159 -0.83 9.89 21.35
C GLY A 159 0.64 9.46 21.22
N LYS A 160 0.94 8.45 20.37
CA LYS A 160 2.29 7.93 20.15
C LYS A 160 3.01 8.63 19.01
N LYS A 161 4.34 8.57 19.06
CA LYS A 161 5.23 9.05 18.00
C LYS A 161 5.46 7.96 16.99
N ILE A 162 5.16 8.26 15.73
CA ILE A 162 5.28 7.32 14.62
C ILE A 162 6.16 7.95 13.55
N VAL A 163 7.28 7.33 13.24
CA VAL A 163 8.12 7.78 12.12
C VAL A 163 7.60 7.16 10.82
N CYS A 164 7.40 8.00 9.80
CA CYS A 164 6.78 7.63 8.54
C CYS A 164 7.21 8.59 7.42
N SER A 165 7.30 8.11 6.18
CA SER A 165 7.44 8.96 4.99
C SER A 165 6.06 9.48 4.58
N GLU A 166 5.83 10.78 4.75
CA GLU A 166 4.54 11.41 4.50
C GLU A 166 4.19 11.45 3.00
N GLY A 167 2.92 11.17 2.66
CA GLY A 167 2.44 11.21 1.28
C GLY A 167 2.84 10.01 0.41
N THR A 168 3.33 8.94 1.02
CA THR A 168 3.74 7.70 0.36
C THR A 168 2.85 6.52 0.74
N ALA A 169 3.11 5.33 0.17
CA ALA A 169 2.45 4.07 0.54
C ALA A 169 2.53 3.78 2.05
N SER A 170 3.65 4.11 2.70
CA SER A 170 3.81 4.00 4.15
C SER A 170 2.78 4.85 4.90
N HIS A 171 2.56 6.09 4.46
CA HIS A 171 1.53 6.96 5.06
C HIS A 171 0.12 6.41 4.81
N SER A 172 -0.15 5.88 3.62
CA SER A 172 -1.42 5.21 3.30
C SER A 172 -1.70 4.04 4.24
N LEU A 173 -0.70 3.19 4.49
CA LEU A 173 -0.82 2.06 5.42
C LEU A 173 -1.14 2.53 6.84
N LEU A 174 -0.44 3.56 7.34
CA LEU A 174 -0.70 4.13 8.65
C LEU A 174 -2.14 4.66 8.78
N LEU A 175 -2.57 5.51 7.84
CA LEU A 175 -3.90 6.14 7.90
C LEU A 175 -5.04 5.12 7.84
N ASN A 176 -4.92 4.10 6.97
CA ASN A 176 -5.93 3.02 6.90
C ASN A 176 -5.92 2.14 8.14
N THR A 177 -4.75 1.90 8.74
CA THR A 177 -4.63 1.14 9.99
C THR A 177 -5.27 1.89 11.16
N LEU A 178 -5.02 3.20 11.30
CA LEU A 178 -5.64 4.03 12.33
C LEU A 178 -7.18 4.04 12.21
N GLU A 179 -7.70 4.17 10.99
CA GLU A 179 -9.15 4.12 10.72
C GLU A 179 -9.80 2.82 11.22
N ALA A 180 -9.09 1.70 11.14
CA ALA A 180 -9.59 0.40 11.59
C ALA A 180 -9.85 0.34 13.12
N SER A 181 -9.34 1.29 13.88
CA SER A 181 -9.60 1.46 15.31
C SER A 181 -10.28 2.80 15.64
N GLY A 182 -10.91 3.43 14.65
CA GLY A 182 -11.59 4.71 14.85
C GLY A 182 -10.67 5.89 15.13
N LEU A 183 -9.36 5.72 14.87
CA LEU A 183 -8.36 6.77 14.99
C LEU A 183 -8.11 7.46 13.66
N SER A 184 -7.44 8.59 13.70
CA SER A 184 -7.01 9.38 12.55
C SER A 184 -5.56 9.84 12.69
N GLY A 185 -4.98 10.41 11.65
CA GLY A 185 -3.65 11.01 11.73
C GLY A 185 -3.51 12.13 12.77
N LYS A 186 -4.62 12.71 13.27
CA LYS A 186 -4.61 13.71 14.35
C LYS A 186 -4.47 13.10 15.74
N ASP A 187 -4.69 11.81 15.87
CA ASP A 187 -4.60 11.09 17.14
C ASP A 187 -3.18 10.58 17.44
N VAL A 188 -2.24 10.79 16.54
CA VAL A 188 -0.84 10.37 16.64
C VAL A 188 0.09 11.54 16.30
N GLU A 189 1.36 11.47 16.73
CA GLU A 189 2.40 12.41 16.33
C GLU A 189 3.24 11.79 15.22
N ILE A 190 3.04 12.23 13.97
CA ILE A 190 3.82 11.74 12.82
C ILE A 190 5.14 12.50 12.75
N ILE A 191 6.24 11.77 12.81
CA ILE A 191 7.59 12.27 12.58
C ILE A 191 7.95 11.96 11.13
N THR A 192 7.94 13.00 10.30
CA THR A 192 8.29 12.85 8.87
C THR A 192 9.81 12.80 8.72
N THR A 193 10.29 11.78 8.01
CA THR A 193 11.70 11.63 7.62
C THR A 193 11.81 11.51 6.11
N GLY A 194 13.03 11.35 5.61
CA GLY A 194 13.28 10.90 4.24
C GLY A 194 12.62 9.57 3.91
N TYR A 195 12.86 9.08 2.72
CA TYR A 195 12.29 7.82 2.24
C TYR A 195 13.18 6.62 2.61
N GLY A 196 12.60 5.44 2.72
CA GLY A 196 13.35 4.20 2.87
C GLY A 196 14.03 4.04 4.22
N SER A 197 15.33 3.74 4.20
CA SER A 197 16.15 3.41 5.37
C SER A 197 16.26 4.52 6.42
N ASP A 198 15.91 5.77 6.08
CA ASP A 198 15.88 6.89 7.05
C ASP A 198 14.83 6.65 8.13
N VAL A 199 13.67 6.11 7.76
CA VAL A 199 12.59 5.73 8.70
C VAL A 199 13.08 4.66 9.68
N ALA A 200 13.68 3.59 9.16
CA ALA A 200 14.23 2.51 9.97
C ALA A 200 15.36 3.01 10.89
N THR A 201 16.22 3.89 10.39
CA THR A 201 17.30 4.48 11.16
C THR A 201 16.79 5.32 12.33
N ALA A 202 15.78 6.16 12.10
CA ALA A 202 15.16 6.96 13.15
C ALA A 202 14.50 6.08 14.21
N PHE A 203 13.78 5.03 13.81
CA PHE A 203 13.15 4.09 14.74
C PHE A 203 14.17 3.32 15.58
N LYS A 204 15.22 2.77 14.95
CA LYS A 204 16.30 2.05 15.64
C LYS A 204 17.04 2.95 16.67
N ALA A 205 17.12 4.25 16.41
CA ALA A 205 17.65 5.24 17.36
C ALA A 205 16.71 5.48 18.56
N GLY A 206 15.52 4.90 18.62
CA GLY A 206 14.57 5.04 19.72
C GLY A 206 13.84 6.39 19.74
N THR A 207 13.74 7.08 18.62
CA THR A 207 13.11 8.41 18.53
C THR A 207 11.58 8.35 18.45
N ALA A 208 11.02 7.15 18.18
CA ALA A 208 9.59 6.94 18.00
C ALA A 208 9.12 5.63 18.64
N ASP A 209 7.82 5.54 18.92
CA ASP A 209 7.16 4.37 19.49
C ASP A 209 6.83 3.32 18.41
N ALA A 210 6.62 3.76 17.17
CA ALA A 210 6.37 2.93 16.01
C ALA A 210 6.99 3.53 14.74
N ALA A 211 7.12 2.71 13.70
CA ALA A 211 7.57 3.13 12.38
C ALA A 211 6.79 2.41 11.28
N VAL A 212 6.63 3.07 10.13
CA VAL A 212 6.08 2.44 8.94
C VAL A 212 7.19 2.25 7.93
N VAL A 213 7.56 1.01 7.72
CA VAL A 213 8.73 0.61 6.92
C VAL A 213 8.33 -0.41 5.86
N PHE A 214 9.18 -0.60 4.87
CA PHE A 214 9.04 -1.69 3.91
C PHE A 214 10.21 -2.67 4.02
N CYS A 215 10.02 -3.86 3.48
CA CYS A 215 11.00 -4.93 3.50
C CYS A 215 12.26 -4.53 2.66
N PRO A 216 13.50 -4.78 3.15
CA PRO A 216 13.85 -5.58 4.33
C PRO A 216 14.00 -4.79 5.65
N ASP A 217 13.67 -3.50 5.67
CA ASP A 217 13.83 -2.64 6.85
C ASP A 217 12.97 -3.07 8.05
N ASP A 218 11.83 -3.75 7.81
CA ASP A 218 11.01 -4.36 8.86
C ASP A 218 11.81 -5.36 9.70
N ALA A 219 12.54 -6.25 9.06
CA ALA A 219 13.40 -7.22 9.73
C ALA A 219 14.57 -6.54 10.48
N ALA A 220 15.17 -5.49 9.88
CA ALA A 220 16.22 -4.70 10.51
C ALA A 220 15.70 -3.97 11.77
N CYS A 221 14.49 -3.40 11.74
CA CYS A 221 13.87 -2.78 12.91
C CYS A 221 13.59 -3.78 14.03
N ILE A 222 13.16 -4.99 13.70
CA ILE A 222 12.91 -6.06 14.70
C ILE A 222 14.23 -6.52 15.33
N LYS A 223 15.28 -6.68 14.53
CA LYS A 223 16.58 -7.19 14.98
C LYS A 223 17.36 -6.16 15.80
N ASP A 224 17.44 -4.94 15.30
CA ASP A 224 18.37 -3.91 15.78
C ASP A 224 17.67 -2.73 16.47
N GLY A 225 16.34 -2.73 16.54
CA GLY A 225 15.52 -1.71 17.19
C GLY A 225 15.33 -1.92 18.69
N PRO A 226 14.46 -1.14 19.34
CA PRO A 226 14.13 -1.29 20.75
C PRO A 226 13.69 -2.71 21.11
N ALA A 227 14.11 -3.21 22.28
CA ALA A 227 13.84 -4.59 22.69
C ALA A 227 12.34 -4.91 22.73
N GLY A 228 11.93 -6.00 22.07
CA GLY A 228 10.53 -6.43 21.94
C GLY A 228 9.78 -5.75 20.80
N THR A 229 10.49 -5.11 19.88
CA THR A 229 9.92 -4.63 18.62
C THR A 229 9.28 -5.79 17.84
N HIS A 230 8.13 -5.55 17.26
CA HIS A 230 7.37 -6.54 16.49
C HIS A 230 6.55 -5.86 15.39
N VAL A 231 6.08 -6.65 14.43
CA VAL A 231 5.13 -6.18 13.43
C VAL A 231 3.74 -6.07 14.08
N LEU A 232 3.16 -4.88 14.06
CA LEU A 232 1.79 -4.64 14.54
C LEU A 232 0.77 -4.96 13.43
N VAL A 233 0.97 -4.42 12.24
CA VAL A 233 0.14 -4.63 11.02
C VAL A 233 1.04 -4.58 9.81
N SER A 234 0.72 -5.34 8.78
CA SER A 234 1.41 -5.28 7.49
C SER A 234 0.41 -5.35 6.33
N THR A 235 0.89 -5.15 5.13
CA THR A 235 0.10 -5.33 3.90
C THR A 235 -0.35 -6.79 3.69
N LYS A 236 0.12 -7.75 4.50
CA LYS A 236 -0.44 -9.10 4.55
C LYS A 236 -1.92 -9.11 4.93
N GLN A 237 -2.36 -8.21 5.83
CA GLN A 237 -3.74 -8.07 6.26
C GLN A 237 -4.59 -7.22 5.30
N ILE A 238 -3.94 -6.37 4.50
CA ILE A 238 -4.55 -5.33 3.65
C ILE A 238 -3.89 -5.32 2.26
N ASN A 239 -3.84 -6.48 1.62
CA ASN A 239 -3.01 -6.76 0.45
C ASN A 239 -3.44 -6.10 -0.88
N THR A 240 -4.49 -5.28 -0.87
CA THR A 240 -4.91 -4.48 -2.02
C THR A 240 -4.72 -2.98 -1.81
N LEU A 241 -4.10 -2.58 -0.70
CA LEU A 241 -3.88 -1.16 -0.41
C LEU A 241 -2.75 -0.60 -1.26
N VAL A 242 -1.55 -1.16 -1.13
CA VAL A 242 -0.36 -0.70 -1.84
C VAL A 242 -0.30 -1.44 -3.17
N THR A 243 -0.62 -0.72 -4.24
CA THR A 243 -0.74 -1.27 -5.59
C THR A 243 0.05 -0.45 -6.58
N ASP A 244 1.03 -1.09 -7.19
CA ASP A 244 1.89 -0.47 -8.19
C ASP A 244 1.45 -0.80 -9.61
N GLY A 245 1.66 0.17 -10.48
CA GLY A 245 1.39 0.04 -11.90
C GLY A 245 2.05 1.16 -12.68
N PHE A 246 1.57 1.40 -13.90
CA PHE A 246 2.19 2.36 -14.78
C PHE A 246 1.23 3.43 -15.27
N LEU A 247 1.72 4.67 -15.27
CA LEU A 247 1.15 5.81 -15.94
C LEU A 247 1.72 5.92 -17.36
N ALA A 248 0.88 6.30 -18.30
CA ALA A 248 1.25 6.72 -19.65
C ALA A 248 0.54 8.04 -20.00
N HIS A 249 1.07 8.78 -20.96
CA HIS A 249 0.38 9.95 -21.49
C HIS A 249 -0.85 9.54 -22.30
N GLU A 250 -2.00 10.24 -22.08
CA GLU A 250 -3.26 9.99 -22.81
C GLU A 250 -3.05 10.02 -24.34
N GLU A 251 -2.32 11.00 -24.83
CA GLU A 251 -2.00 11.12 -26.25
C GLU A 251 -1.16 9.94 -26.77
N TRP A 252 -0.19 9.47 -25.98
CA TRP A 252 0.63 8.32 -26.37
C TRP A 252 -0.21 7.05 -26.46
N LEU A 253 -1.08 6.79 -25.47
CA LEU A 253 -2.01 5.66 -25.48
C LEU A 253 -2.94 5.70 -26.68
N ALA A 254 -3.51 6.87 -26.99
CA ALA A 254 -4.39 7.05 -28.13
C ALA A 254 -3.70 6.82 -29.50
N ASN A 255 -2.43 7.22 -29.62
CA ASN A 255 -1.65 7.08 -30.85
C ASN A 255 -0.94 5.73 -30.97
N ASN A 256 -0.81 4.94 -29.88
CA ASN A 256 -0.07 3.68 -29.87
C ASN A 256 -0.84 2.56 -29.16
N PRO A 257 -2.14 2.34 -29.44
CA PRO A 257 -2.94 1.35 -28.68
C PRO A 257 -2.38 -0.07 -28.81
N ASP A 258 -1.90 -0.47 -29.99
CA ASP A 258 -1.31 -1.79 -30.21
C ASP A 258 0.02 -1.98 -29.45
N LYS A 259 0.83 -0.94 -29.32
CA LYS A 259 2.07 -1.00 -28.53
C LYS A 259 1.73 -1.09 -27.03
N ALA A 260 0.82 -0.25 -26.55
CA ALA A 260 0.38 -0.27 -25.17
C ALA A 260 -0.20 -1.65 -24.77
N LYS A 261 -1.02 -2.24 -25.67
CA LYS A 261 -1.56 -3.58 -25.48
C LYS A 261 -0.46 -4.63 -25.37
N LYS A 262 0.49 -4.68 -26.34
CA LYS A 262 1.61 -5.63 -26.32
C LYS A 262 2.50 -5.48 -25.08
N ILE A 263 2.75 -4.24 -24.65
CA ILE A 263 3.49 -3.97 -23.42
C ILE A 263 2.73 -4.53 -22.23
N ALA A 264 1.42 -4.24 -22.07
CA ALA A 264 0.62 -4.76 -20.99
C ALA A 264 0.56 -6.31 -21.00
N GLU A 265 0.43 -6.95 -22.18
CA GLU A 265 0.54 -8.41 -22.34
C GLU A 265 1.88 -8.94 -21.84
N ALA A 266 2.98 -8.32 -22.25
CA ALA A 266 4.33 -8.73 -21.85
C ALA A 266 4.54 -8.63 -20.33
N LEU A 267 4.06 -7.54 -19.70
CA LEU A 267 4.13 -7.33 -18.26
C LEU A 267 3.35 -8.42 -17.50
N MET A 268 2.10 -8.69 -17.88
CA MET A 268 1.27 -9.69 -17.21
C MET A 268 1.78 -11.12 -17.45
N TRP A 269 2.32 -11.39 -18.64
CA TRP A 269 2.94 -12.68 -18.93
C TRP A 269 4.15 -12.91 -18.01
N ALA A 270 5.06 -11.93 -17.89
CA ALA A 270 6.23 -12.04 -17.02
C ALA A 270 5.85 -12.18 -15.54
N ASN A 271 4.81 -11.47 -15.09
CA ASN A 271 4.28 -11.60 -13.74
C ASN A 271 3.80 -13.02 -13.42
N SER A 272 3.15 -13.68 -14.36
CA SER A 272 2.74 -15.09 -14.20
C SER A 272 3.92 -16.03 -14.04
N GLU A 273 5.06 -15.76 -14.69
CA GLU A 273 6.27 -16.59 -14.57
C GLU A 273 6.86 -16.58 -13.13
N MET A 274 6.52 -15.57 -12.32
CA MET A 274 6.89 -15.58 -10.89
C MET A 274 6.28 -16.76 -10.10
N SER A 275 5.21 -17.37 -10.61
CA SER A 275 4.63 -18.58 -10.02
C SER A 275 5.29 -19.88 -10.52
N ASN A 276 6.18 -19.80 -11.48
CA ASN A 276 6.92 -20.94 -12.03
C ASN A 276 8.25 -21.13 -11.27
N PRO A 277 8.43 -22.23 -10.51
CA PRO A 277 9.64 -22.42 -9.69
C PRO A 277 10.95 -22.46 -10.50
N ASP A 278 10.87 -22.85 -11.77
CA ASP A 278 12.06 -22.94 -12.63
C ASP A 278 12.56 -21.58 -13.09
N THR A 279 11.65 -20.62 -13.32
CA THR A 279 11.99 -19.27 -13.77
C THR A 279 12.11 -18.26 -12.62
N TYR A 280 11.44 -18.49 -11.49
CA TYR A 280 11.42 -17.57 -10.35
C TYR A 280 12.83 -17.15 -9.89
N LYS A 281 13.72 -18.11 -9.70
CA LYS A 281 15.11 -17.85 -9.25
C LYS A 281 15.90 -17.09 -10.30
N GLU A 282 15.70 -17.43 -11.57
CA GLU A 282 16.35 -16.73 -12.68
C GLU A 282 15.89 -15.27 -12.76
N ILE A 283 14.59 -15.02 -12.59
CA ILE A 283 14.02 -13.67 -12.55
C ILE A 283 14.67 -12.84 -11.44
N CYS A 284 14.74 -13.39 -10.21
CA CYS A 284 15.35 -12.72 -9.08
C CYS A 284 16.87 -12.49 -9.29
N HIS A 285 17.57 -13.47 -9.85
CA HIS A 285 19.00 -13.38 -10.16
C HIS A 285 19.31 -12.27 -11.17
N VAL A 286 18.56 -12.20 -12.28
CA VAL A 286 18.74 -11.16 -13.31
C VAL A 286 18.49 -9.78 -12.71
N PHE A 287 17.45 -9.61 -11.92
CA PHE A 287 17.16 -8.33 -11.28
C PHE A 287 18.27 -7.92 -10.30
N ALA A 288 18.76 -8.85 -9.48
CA ALA A 288 19.85 -8.61 -8.53
C ALA A 288 21.12 -8.08 -9.26
N GLN A 289 21.45 -8.68 -10.40
CA GLN A 289 22.60 -8.25 -11.22
C GLN A 289 22.39 -6.88 -11.84
N GLU A 290 21.21 -6.62 -12.41
CA GLU A 290 20.91 -5.37 -13.11
C GLU A 290 20.82 -4.15 -12.15
N PHE A 291 20.45 -4.38 -10.89
CA PHE A 291 20.26 -3.33 -9.89
C PHE A 291 21.37 -3.27 -8.83
N ASP A 292 22.35 -4.17 -8.91
CA ASP A 292 23.49 -4.27 -7.96
C ASP A 292 23.02 -4.41 -6.50
N ILE A 293 22.06 -5.32 -6.26
CA ILE A 293 21.54 -5.64 -4.93
C ILE A 293 21.72 -7.13 -4.62
N PRO A 294 21.81 -7.51 -3.33
CA PRO A 294 21.95 -8.92 -2.95
C PRO A 294 20.75 -9.75 -3.42
N GLU A 295 21.01 -10.91 -4.04
CA GLU A 295 19.94 -11.81 -4.52
C GLU A 295 19.04 -12.30 -3.39
N GLU A 296 19.59 -12.48 -2.18
CA GLU A 296 18.83 -12.86 -0.99
C GLU A 296 17.77 -11.82 -0.62
N ASP A 297 18.09 -10.53 -0.78
CA ASP A 297 17.13 -9.45 -0.54
C ASP A 297 16.03 -9.47 -1.59
N VAL A 298 16.36 -9.71 -2.88
CA VAL A 298 15.36 -9.83 -3.95
C VAL A 298 14.39 -10.97 -3.67
N LEU A 299 14.92 -12.16 -3.32
CA LEU A 299 14.10 -13.32 -2.96
C LEU A 299 13.18 -13.02 -1.77
N THR A 300 13.72 -12.44 -0.70
CA THR A 300 12.96 -12.11 0.52
C THR A 300 11.81 -11.14 0.26
N VAL A 301 12.02 -10.14 -0.58
CA VAL A 301 10.99 -9.12 -0.87
C VAL A 301 9.96 -9.66 -1.84
N THR A 302 10.37 -10.37 -2.91
CA THR A 302 9.44 -10.88 -3.92
C THR A 302 8.44 -11.91 -3.36
N GLU A 303 8.80 -12.66 -2.30
CA GLU A 303 7.88 -13.55 -1.58
C GLU A 303 6.71 -12.80 -0.87
N LYS A 304 6.87 -11.50 -0.66
CA LYS A 304 5.87 -10.62 -0.03
C LYS A 304 5.10 -9.77 -1.05
N ILE A 305 5.13 -10.15 -2.32
CA ILE A 305 4.48 -9.43 -3.44
C ILE A 305 3.53 -10.38 -4.17
N ASN A 306 2.33 -9.90 -4.47
CA ASN A 306 1.43 -10.54 -5.43
C ASN A 306 1.60 -9.85 -6.78
N PHE A 307 2.15 -10.56 -7.75
CA PHE A 307 2.33 -10.07 -9.12
C PHE A 307 1.01 -10.12 -9.87
N ALA A 308 0.57 -8.98 -10.40
CA ALA A 308 -0.75 -8.83 -11.00
C ALA A 308 -0.85 -9.54 -12.35
N THR A 309 -1.95 -10.23 -12.55
CA THR A 309 -2.31 -10.96 -13.77
C THR A 309 -3.35 -10.19 -14.58
N LEU A 310 -3.80 -10.76 -15.69
CA LEU A 310 -4.90 -10.18 -16.47
C LEU A 310 -6.21 -10.15 -15.65
N GLU A 311 -6.54 -11.22 -14.91
CA GLU A 311 -7.74 -11.23 -14.07
C GLU A 311 -7.66 -10.18 -12.95
N ASP A 312 -6.47 -9.95 -12.37
CA ASP A 312 -6.26 -8.85 -11.43
C ASP A 312 -6.55 -7.49 -12.06
N ASN A 313 -6.04 -7.25 -13.26
CA ASN A 313 -6.30 -6.01 -14.00
C ASN A 313 -7.78 -5.83 -14.34
N ILE A 314 -8.47 -6.89 -14.79
CA ILE A 314 -9.91 -6.87 -15.07
C ILE A 314 -10.71 -6.49 -13.81
N ASN A 315 -10.39 -7.11 -12.67
CA ASN A 315 -11.04 -6.82 -11.40
C ASN A 315 -10.75 -5.38 -10.94
N TRP A 316 -9.48 -4.97 -11.04
CA TRP A 316 -9.01 -3.67 -10.57
C TRP A 316 -9.61 -2.49 -11.35
N PHE A 317 -9.69 -2.60 -12.66
CA PHE A 317 -10.29 -1.56 -13.51
C PHE A 317 -11.83 -1.61 -13.53
N GLY A 318 -12.46 -2.51 -12.74
CA GLY A 318 -13.91 -2.58 -12.60
C GLY A 318 -14.62 -3.23 -13.80
N LEU A 319 -13.90 -3.93 -14.65
CA LEU A 319 -14.43 -4.61 -15.84
C LEU A 319 -15.17 -5.92 -15.50
N ASN A 320 -14.88 -6.51 -14.33
CA ASN A 320 -15.64 -7.62 -13.76
C ASN A 320 -16.73 -7.10 -12.81
N THR A 321 -17.95 -6.97 -13.28
CA THR A 321 -19.10 -6.49 -12.47
C THR A 321 -19.50 -7.40 -11.31
N SER A 322 -19.04 -8.66 -11.32
CA SER A 322 -19.27 -9.63 -10.24
C SER A 322 -18.25 -9.52 -9.12
N TYR A 323 -17.12 -8.85 -9.34
CA TYR A 323 -16.10 -8.64 -8.32
C TYR A 323 -16.61 -7.72 -7.20
N LYS A 324 -16.39 -8.13 -5.94
CA LYS A 324 -16.87 -7.42 -4.74
C LYS A 324 -15.74 -6.87 -3.86
N GLY A 325 -14.50 -7.05 -4.28
CA GLY A 325 -13.31 -6.55 -3.60
C GLY A 325 -13.05 -5.06 -3.89
N ILE A 326 -11.86 -4.62 -3.51
CA ILE A 326 -11.39 -3.24 -3.75
C ILE A 326 -11.00 -3.08 -5.22
N THR A 327 -11.54 -2.08 -5.87
CA THR A 327 -11.16 -1.66 -7.23
C THR A 327 -10.26 -0.43 -7.18
N GLY A 328 -9.53 -0.16 -8.27
CA GLY A 328 -8.71 1.05 -8.41
C GLY A 328 -9.50 2.33 -8.19
N GLU A 329 -10.72 2.41 -8.73
CA GLU A 329 -11.61 3.56 -8.50
C GLU A 329 -11.95 3.74 -7.02
N SER A 330 -12.31 2.65 -6.32
CA SER A 330 -12.68 2.73 -4.91
C SER A 330 -11.49 3.12 -4.03
N LEU A 331 -10.30 2.58 -4.30
CA LEU A 331 -9.08 2.93 -3.59
C LEU A 331 -8.67 4.38 -3.85
N TYR A 332 -8.56 4.77 -5.13
CA TYR A 332 -8.18 6.13 -5.51
C TYR A 332 -9.13 7.18 -4.92
N THR A 333 -10.44 6.94 -4.98
CA THR A 333 -11.47 7.84 -4.44
C THR A 333 -11.33 7.96 -2.92
N LYS A 334 -11.19 6.83 -2.22
CA LYS A 334 -10.97 6.82 -0.77
C LYS A 334 -9.72 7.60 -0.39
N MET A 335 -8.60 7.30 -1.04
CA MET A 335 -7.32 7.95 -0.69
C MET A 335 -7.30 9.43 -1.07
N SER A 336 -7.99 9.83 -2.14
CA SER A 336 -8.21 11.24 -2.47
C SER A 336 -8.92 11.99 -1.33
N GLN A 337 -9.93 11.37 -0.71
CA GLN A 337 -10.64 11.93 0.44
C GLN A 337 -9.75 11.95 1.70
N VAL A 338 -9.06 10.85 1.98
CA VAL A 338 -8.18 10.72 3.14
C VAL A 338 -7.09 11.79 3.11
N TYR A 339 -6.36 11.90 2.01
CA TYR A 339 -5.32 12.91 1.83
C TYR A 339 -5.86 14.33 1.68
N GLY A 340 -7.05 14.49 1.12
CA GLY A 340 -7.75 15.78 1.08
C GLY A 340 -8.10 16.30 2.48
N ASN A 341 -8.58 15.44 3.38
CA ASN A 341 -8.93 15.79 4.76
C ASN A 341 -7.74 16.28 5.59
N ILE A 342 -6.54 15.77 5.32
CA ILE A 342 -5.29 16.22 5.96
C ILE A 342 -4.53 17.26 5.11
N LYS A 343 -5.11 17.71 4.00
CA LYS A 343 -4.59 18.77 3.10
C LYS A 343 -3.30 18.42 2.36
N LEU A 344 -2.97 17.15 2.23
CA LEU A 344 -1.85 16.68 1.41
C LEU A 344 -2.23 16.59 -0.07
N ALA A 345 -3.46 16.19 -0.39
CA ALA A 345 -3.99 16.28 -1.75
C ALA A 345 -4.96 17.47 -1.85
N LYS A 346 -4.77 18.35 -2.84
CA LYS A 346 -5.55 19.61 -2.95
C LYS A 346 -6.76 19.46 -3.88
N ALA A 347 -6.56 19.02 -5.10
CA ALA A 347 -7.61 18.85 -6.10
C ALA A 347 -7.31 17.61 -6.93
N THR A 348 -8.04 16.54 -6.66
CA THR A 348 -7.86 15.28 -7.38
C THR A 348 -8.85 15.21 -8.55
N LEU A 349 -8.37 14.70 -9.67
CA LEU A 349 -9.23 14.40 -10.82
C LEU A 349 -10.10 13.19 -10.50
N PRO A 350 -11.30 13.07 -11.09
CA PRO A 350 -12.10 11.85 -10.94
C PRO A 350 -11.41 10.66 -11.62
N TRP A 351 -11.69 9.44 -11.13
CA TRP A 351 -11.06 8.20 -11.63
C TRP A 351 -11.01 8.09 -13.15
N ARG A 352 -12.12 8.33 -13.83
CA ARG A 352 -12.22 8.32 -15.31
C ARG A 352 -11.26 9.26 -16.05
N LYS A 353 -10.59 10.17 -15.31
CA LYS A 353 -9.60 11.12 -15.84
C LYS A 353 -8.18 10.74 -15.46
N VAL A 354 -8.00 9.75 -14.61
CA VAL A 354 -6.68 9.26 -14.18
C VAL A 354 -6.44 7.81 -14.59
N SER A 355 -7.44 7.13 -15.15
CA SER A 355 -7.36 5.75 -15.63
C SER A 355 -7.68 5.63 -17.10
N GLU A 356 -7.18 4.55 -17.73
CA GLU A 356 -7.47 4.12 -19.10
C GLU A 356 -7.79 2.62 -19.09
N THR A 357 -8.99 2.24 -19.49
CA THR A 357 -9.46 0.84 -19.47
C THR A 357 -9.39 0.13 -20.81
N ALA A 358 -9.38 0.89 -21.92
CA ALA A 358 -9.47 0.32 -23.27
C ALA A 358 -8.35 -0.71 -23.57
N ILE A 359 -7.17 -0.53 -22.96
CA ILE A 359 -6.06 -1.47 -23.13
C ILE A 359 -6.43 -2.83 -22.51
N ILE A 360 -6.94 -2.85 -21.27
CA ILE A 360 -7.35 -4.09 -20.58
C ILE A 360 -8.58 -4.70 -21.27
N GLU A 361 -9.57 -3.89 -21.69
CA GLU A 361 -10.72 -4.36 -22.47
C GLU A 361 -10.27 -5.07 -23.75
N SER A 362 -9.30 -4.52 -24.48
CA SER A 362 -8.76 -5.15 -25.69
C SER A 362 -8.03 -6.47 -25.42
N LEU A 363 -7.48 -6.65 -24.18
CA LEU A 363 -6.82 -7.88 -23.76
C LEU A 363 -7.85 -8.96 -23.38
N MET A 364 -9.00 -8.60 -22.85
CA MET A 364 -10.10 -9.55 -22.57
C MET A 364 -10.59 -10.22 -23.86
N GLU A 365 -10.54 -9.52 -24.98
CA GLU A 365 -10.95 -10.04 -26.30
C GLU A 365 -9.86 -10.90 -26.97
N SER A 366 -8.60 -10.78 -26.53
CA SER A 366 -7.47 -11.50 -27.08
C SER A 366 -7.10 -12.71 -26.21
N ASN A 367 -6.78 -13.84 -26.81
CA ASN A 367 -6.42 -15.06 -26.11
C ASN A 367 -4.93 -15.39 -26.26
N ASN A 368 -4.07 -14.35 -26.19
CA ASN A 368 -2.63 -14.50 -26.47
C ASN A 368 -1.81 -14.89 -25.23
N LEU A 369 -2.34 -14.67 -24.02
CA LEU A 369 -1.69 -15.09 -22.77
C LEU A 369 -1.94 -16.59 -22.55
N ASN A 370 -0.89 -17.38 -22.67
CA ASN A 370 -0.93 -18.85 -22.63
C ASN A 370 -0.45 -19.45 -21.31
N ASN A 371 -0.23 -18.63 -20.29
CA ASN A 371 0.13 -19.03 -18.94
C ASN A 371 -0.98 -18.65 -17.94
N ASP A 372 -0.80 -18.98 -16.64
CA ASP A 372 -1.81 -18.76 -15.62
C ASP A 372 -2.07 -17.26 -15.39
N GLN A 373 -3.24 -16.78 -15.77
CA GLN A 373 -3.71 -15.41 -15.62
C GLN A 373 -4.82 -15.28 -14.57
N THR A 374 -4.98 -16.27 -13.68
CA THR A 374 -5.92 -16.19 -12.56
C THR A 374 -5.45 -15.16 -11.54
N ALA A 375 -6.41 -14.47 -10.92
CA ALA A 375 -6.14 -13.40 -9.96
C ALA A 375 -5.25 -13.87 -8.79
N LYS A 376 -4.28 -13.04 -8.42
CA LYS A 376 -3.37 -13.22 -7.28
C LYS A 376 -3.63 -12.17 -6.21
N GLY A 377 -3.48 -10.89 -6.55
CA GLY A 377 -3.64 -9.76 -5.64
C GLY A 377 -5.10 -9.44 -5.34
N THR A 378 -5.97 -9.50 -6.34
CA THR A 378 -7.41 -9.29 -6.21
C THR A 378 -8.18 -10.56 -5.85
N ALA A 379 -7.50 -11.71 -5.77
CA ALA A 379 -8.13 -12.97 -5.34
C ALA A 379 -8.77 -12.81 -3.96
N MET A 380 -10.08 -13.04 -3.90
CA MET A 380 -10.76 -13.00 -2.62
C MET A 380 -10.43 -14.26 -1.82
N ARG A 381 -9.88 -14.08 -0.62
CA ARG A 381 -9.57 -15.18 0.28
C ARG A 381 -10.85 -15.96 0.60
N LYS A 382 -10.81 -17.27 0.47
CA LYS A 382 -11.83 -18.17 1.02
C LYS A 382 -11.47 -18.49 2.46
N PHE A 383 -12.39 -18.21 3.35
CA PHE A 383 -12.19 -18.46 4.77
C PHE A 383 -12.77 -19.82 5.17
N ASP A 384 -12.01 -20.56 5.96
CA ASP A 384 -12.55 -21.67 6.73
C ASP A 384 -13.33 -21.15 7.94
N ALA A 385 -14.25 -21.95 8.46
CA ALA A 385 -14.93 -21.59 9.69
C ALA A 385 -13.92 -21.35 10.83
N PRO A 386 -14.05 -20.27 11.62
CA PRO A 386 -13.06 -19.92 12.61
C PRO A 386 -12.90 -21.01 13.67
N THR A 387 -11.68 -21.48 13.84
CA THR A 387 -11.32 -22.44 14.89
C THR A 387 -11.46 -21.81 16.27
N GLN A 388 -11.46 -22.64 17.33
CA GLN A 388 -11.50 -22.13 18.70
C GLN A 388 -10.30 -21.19 18.99
N LYS A 389 -9.11 -21.54 18.48
CA LYS A 389 -7.92 -20.69 18.58
C LYS A 389 -8.16 -19.29 17.96
N ILE A 390 -8.73 -19.20 16.77
CA ILE A 390 -9.04 -17.91 16.12
C ILE A 390 -10.10 -17.13 16.89
N LYS A 391 -11.12 -17.80 17.43
CA LYS A 391 -12.15 -17.16 18.26
C LYS A 391 -11.60 -16.57 19.56
N GLU A 392 -10.54 -17.13 20.11
CA GLU A 392 -9.88 -16.69 21.33
C GLU A 392 -8.66 -15.79 21.08
N SER A 393 -8.23 -15.65 19.81
CA SER A 393 -7.10 -14.79 19.46
C SER A 393 -7.38 -13.34 19.79
N GLU A 394 -6.37 -12.63 20.27
CA GLU A 394 -6.44 -11.19 20.49
C GLU A 394 -6.66 -10.46 19.15
N SER A 395 -7.43 -9.39 19.18
CA SER A 395 -7.61 -8.50 18.04
C SER A 395 -6.50 -7.46 18.01
N PHE A 396 -6.02 -7.11 16.82
CA PHE A 396 -5.08 -5.99 16.66
C PHE A 396 -5.79 -4.66 16.44
N SER A 397 -7.09 -4.67 16.18
CA SER A 397 -7.93 -3.50 15.90
C SER A 397 -9.30 -3.67 16.53
N ASP A 398 -9.84 -2.59 17.09
CA ASP A 398 -11.17 -2.52 17.69
C ASP A 398 -11.82 -1.18 17.29
N LYS A 399 -12.93 -1.26 16.55
CA LYS A 399 -13.74 -0.11 16.17
C LYS A 399 -15.13 -0.23 16.77
N GLU A 400 -15.42 0.60 17.74
CA GLU A 400 -16.72 0.66 18.41
C GLU A 400 -17.61 1.73 17.76
N VAL A 401 -18.86 1.36 17.47
CA VAL A 401 -19.85 2.24 16.85
C VAL A 401 -21.19 2.06 17.55
N ILE A 402 -21.87 3.16 17.78
CA ILE A 402 -23.25 3.14 18.30
C ILE A 402 -24.18 2.76 17.15
N ILE A 403 -24.78 1.58 17.25
CA ILE A 403 -25.86 1.11 16.38
C ILE A 403 -27.12 1.04 17.21
N GLU A 404 -28.10 1.86 16.85
CA GLU A 404 -29.37 1.91 17.58
C GLU A 404 -30.25 0.72 17.21
N PHE A 405 -30.84 0.12 18.24
CA PHE A 405 -31.81 -0.97 18.11
C PHE A 405 -33.08 -0.60 18.88
N PRO A 406 -34.26 -1.10 18.45
CA PRO A 406 -35.47 -1.02 19.26
C PRO A 406 -35.28 -1.60 20.66
N VAL A 407 -36.07 -1.16 21.63
CA VAL A 407 -36.06 -1.74 22.99
C VAL A 407 -36.37 -3.23 22.88
N ASP A 408 -35.54 -4.06 23.53
CA ASP A 408 -35.59 -5.53 23.44
C ASP A 408 -35.55 -6.10 22.01
N GLY A 409 -35.24 -5.26 21.02
CA GLY A 409 -35.15 -5.63 19.59
C GLY A 409 -33.72 -5.79 19.13
N SER A 410 -33.59 -6.51 18.02
CA SER A 410 -32.30 -6.72 17.29
C SER A 410 -32.41 -6.43 15.80
N ARG A 411 -33.55 -5.90 15.34
CA ARG A 411 -33.74 -5.56 13.92
C ARG A 411 -32.98 -4.28 13.60
N LEU A 412 -32.20 -4.30 12.51
CA LEU A 412 -31.58 -3.11 11.94
C LEU A 412 -32.65 -2.31 11.15
N ASP A 413 -32.64 -1.00 11.31
CA ASP A 413 -33.35 -0.06 10.44
C ASP A 413 -32.39 0.50 9.37
N ALA A 414 -32.89 1.38 8.51
CA ALA A 414 -32.11 1.98 7.41
C ALA A 414 -30.94 2.85 7.91
N ASP A 415 -31.12 3.52 9.03
CA ASP A 415 -30.06 4.37 9.61
C ASP A 415 -28.94 3.50 10.18
N ALA A 416 -29.27 2.41 10.87
CA ALA A 416 -28.30 1.41 11.35
C ALA A 416 -27.54 0.76 10.18
N GLU A 417 -28.22 0.38 9.09
CA GLU A 417 -27.58 -0.15 7.89
C GLU A 417 -26.64 0.89 7.24
N THR A 418 -27.04 2.16 7.18
CA THR A 418 -26.18 3.25 6.68
C THR A 418 -24.91 3.44 7.54
N ILE A 419 -25.03 3.32 8.86
CA ILE A 419 -23.90 3.39 9.77
C ILE A 419 -22.92 2.21 9.52
N ILE A 420 -23.43 0.99 9.35
CA ILE A 420 -22.60 -0.19 9.05
C ILE A 420 -21.88 -0.02 7.72
N ASP A 421 -22.56 0.48 6.69
CA ASP A 421 -21.99 0.73 5.36
C ASP A 421 -20.88 1.78 5.39
N ARG A 422 -21.00 2.78 6.25
CA ARG A 422 -20.01 3.85 6.39
C ARG A 422 -18.84 3.46 7.26
N GLU A 423 -19.09 2.77 8.39
CA GLU A 423 -18.09 2.58 9.45
C GLU A 423 -17.41 1.21 9.42
N PHE A 424 -18.13 0.14 9.10
CA PHE A 424 -17.61 -1.23 9.17
C PHE A 424 -17.22 -1.77 7.80
N LEU A 425 -18.11 -1.66 6.84
CA LEU A 425 -17.94 -2.33 5.53
C LEU A 425 -16.67 -1.87 4.78
N PRO A 426 -16.28 -0.58 4.76
CA PRO A 426 -15.04 -0.15 4.12
C PRO A 426 -13.79 -0.76 4.78
N VAL A 427 -13.75 -0.82 6.11
CA VAL A 427 -12.64 -1.42 6.87
C VAL A 427 -12.56 -2.92 6.60
N ILE A 428 -13.71 -3.63 6.65
CA ILE A 428 -13.79 -5.07 6.38
C ILE A 428 -13.30 -5.40 4.97
N ARG A 429 -13.70 -4.62 3.98
CA ARG A 429 -13.26 -4.81 2.57
C ARG A 429 -11.77 -4.55 2.40
N GLN A 430 -11.25 -3.54 3.09
CA GLN A 430 -9.85 -3.17 3.02
C GLN A 430 -8.95 -4.23 3.67
N PHE A 431 -9.27 -4.65 4.90
CA PHE A 431 -8.54 -5.69 5.63
C PHE A 431 -9.00 -7.10 5.21
N ASN A 432 -8.95 -7.36 3.92
CA ASN A 432 -9.55 -8.52 3.27
C ASN A 432 -8.97 -9.89 3.70
N ASN A 433 -7.83 -9.92 4.36
CA ASN A 433 -7.15 -11.13 4.83
C ASN A 433 -7.29 -11.41 6.34
N THR A 434 -8.24 -10.77 7.01
CA THR A 434 -8.48 -10.95 8.45
C THR A 434 -9.83 -11.56 8.74
N TYR A 435 -9.97 -12.24 9.88
CA TYR A 435 -11.29 -12.52 10.45
C TYR A 435 -11.87 -11.25 11.06
N VAL A 436 -13.20 -11.23 11.18
CA VAL A 436 -13.96 -10.09 11.71
C VAL A 436 -14.81 -10.59 12.88
N ARG A 437 -14.54 -10.10 14.09
CA ARG A 437 -15.36 -10.37 15.25
C ARG A 437 -16.33 -9.21 15.46
N ILE A 438 -17.62 -9.51 15.44
CA ILE A 438 -18.70 -8.57 15.73
C ILE A 438 -19.18 -8.84 17.14
N GLU A 439 -19.03 -7.86 18.00
CA GLU A 439 -19.41 -7.93 19.42
C GLU A 439 -20.57 -6.98 19.71
N GLY A 440 -21.62 -7.50 20.34
CA GLY A 440 -22.71 -6.69 20.84
C GLY A 440 -22.51 -6.38 22.33
N ASN A 441 -22.82 -5.15 22.73
CA ASN A 441 -22.73 -4.68 24.10
C ASN A 441 -24.08 -4.12 24.57
N THR A 442 -24.35 -4.16 25.85
CA THR A 442 -25.52 -3.53 26.48
C THR A 442 -25.09 -2.69 27.67
N ASP A 443 -25.98 -1.78 28.09
CA ASP A 443 -25.87 -1.20 29.43
C ASP A 443 -26.17 -2.22 30.53
N ASN A 444 -25.98 -1.83 31.80
CA ASN A 444 -26.18 -2.67 32.97
C ASN A 444 -27.61 -2.51 33.56
N THR A 445 -28.64 -2.54 32.68
CA THR A 445 -30.04 -2.55 33.09
C THR A 445 -30.66 -3.92 32.90
N GLY A 446 -31.47 -4.39 33.86
CA GLY A 446 -32.21 -5.62 33.74
C GLY A 446 -31.41 -6.89 34.08
N ASN A 447 -31.80 -8.02 33.48
CA ASN A 447 -31.20 -9.31 33.75
C ASN A 447 -29.94 -9.52 32.94
N TYR A 448 -28.84 -9.92 33.59
CA TYR A 448 -27.53 -10.15 32.96
C TYR A 448 -27.61 -11.16 31.80
N GLN A 449 -28.24 -12.33 32.06
CA GLN A 449 -28.32 -13.39 31.05
C GLN A 449 -29.14 -12.96 29.82
N HIS A 450 -30.25 -12.24 30.05
CA HIS A 450 -31.04 -11.66 28.97
C HIS A 450 -30.22 -10.67 28.14
N ASN A 451 -29.42 -9.81 28.77
CA ASN A 451 -28.57 -8.85 28.09
C ASN A 451 -27.46 -9.52 27.27
N VAL A 452 -26.89 -10.63 27.72
CA VAL A 452 -25.93 -11.42 26.95
C VAL A 452 -26.60 -11.99 25.70
N GLU A 453 -27.77 -12.59 25.80
CA GLU A 453 -28.49 -13.12 24.62
C GLU A 453 -28.95 -12.02 23.68
N LEU A 454 -29.44 -10.90 24.18
CA LEU A 454 -29.86 -9.75 23.38
C LEU A 454 -28.68 -9.16 22.60
N SER A 455 -27.52 -8.96 23.25
CA SER A 455 -26.32 -8.44 22.61
C SER A 455 -25.81 -9.37 21.53
N LYS A 456 -25.83 -10.69 21.76
CA LYS A 456 -25.45 -11.69 20.74
C LYS A 456 -26.41 -11.66 19.54
N THR A 457 -27.72 -11.53 19.79
CA THR A 457 -28.72 -11.45 18.72
C THR A 457 -28.52 -10.17 17.87
N ARG A 458 -28.15 -9.04 18.49
CA ARG A 458 -27.81 -7.79 17.81
C ARG A 458 -26.56 -7.94 16.95
N ALA A 459 -25.48 -8.52 17.49
CA ALA A 459 -24.27 -8.84 16.73
C ALA A 459 -24.57 -9.76 15.53
N GLN A 460 -25.45 -10.75 15.72
CA GLN A 460 -25.93 -11.62 14.64
C GLN A 460 -26.66 -10.84 13.54
N SER A 461 -27.46 -9.84 13.89
CA SER A 461 -28.16 -9.00 12.90
C SER A 461 -27.20 -8.19 12.06
N VAL A 462 -26.16 -7.60 12.67
CA VAL A 462 -25.07 -6.91 11.97
C VAL A 462 -24.30 -7.88 11.06
N ALA A 463 -23.94 -9.06 11.56
CA ALA A 463 -23.28 -10.11 10.77
C ALA A 463 -24.11 -10.53 9.56
N ASN A 464 -25.42 -10.75 9.73
CA ASN A 464 -26.31 -11.11 8.64
C ASN A 464 -26.39 -9.99 7.56
N TYR A 465 -26.36 -8.73 7.98
CA TYR A 465 -26.29 -7.61 7.06
C TYR A 465 -24.99 -7.63 6.26
N LEU A 466 -23.83 -7.77 6.92
CA LEU A 466 -22.52 -7.83 6.28
C LEU A 466 -22.43 -8.99 5.27
N ILE A 467 -23.03 -10.16 5.61
CA ILE A 467 -23.12 -11.30 4.67
C ILE A 467 -23.92 -10.93 3.42
N ARG A 468 -25.06 -10.22 3.57
CA ARG A 468 -25.83 -9.72 2.41
C ARG A 468 -25.02 -8.74 1.56
N GLN A 469 -24.09 -8.00 2.17
CA GLN A 469 -23.16 -7.09 1.49
C GLN A 469 -21.94 -7.79 0.86
N GLY A 470 -21.89 -9.15 0.92
CA GLY A 470 -20.87 -9.99 0.27
C GLY A 470 -19.69 -10.38 1.16
N VAL A 471 -19.75 -10.12 2.47
CA VAL A 471 -18.73 -10.62 3.39
C VAL A 471 -18.91 -12.13 3.60
N ASP A 472 -17.82 -12.91 3.46
CA ASP A 472 -17.85 -14.36 3.66
C ASP A 472 -18.31 -14.70 5.09
N LYS A 473 -19.35 -15.53 5.22
CA LYS A 473 -19.91 -15.95 6.52
C LYS A 473 -18.87 -16.64 7.41
N ASN A 474 -17.94 -17.38 6.81
CA ASN A 474 -16.90 -18.09 7.56
C ASN A 474 -15.82 -17.12 8.12
N ARG A 475 -15.78 -15.91 7.62
CA ARG A 475 -14.89 -14.85 8.10
C ARG A 475 -15.39 -14.19 9.39
N ILE A 476 -16.69 -14.35 9.73
CA ILE A 476 -17.33 -13.60 10.80
C ILE A 476 -17.40 -14.44 12.09
N ILE A 477 -16.93 -13.85 13.17
CA ILE A 477 -17.07 -14.34 14.55
C ILE A 477 -18.11 -13.47 15.24
N ILE A 478 -19.06 -14.08 15.97
CA ILE A 478 -20.15 -13.37 16.63
C ILE A 478 -20.05 -13.58 18.13
N GLU A 479 -20.06 -12.48 18.89
CA GLU A 479 -19.96 -12.50 20.33
C GLU A 479 -20.98 -11.56 20.99
N GLY A 480 -21.59 -11.99 22.08
CA GLY A 480 -22.49 -11.18 22.92
C GLY A 480 -21.84 -10.94 24.27
N ASN A 481 -21.40 -9.72 24.50
CA ASN A 481 -20.76 -9.33 25.78
C ASN A 481 -21.75 -8.97 26.86
N GLY A 482 -23.01 -8.68 26.51
CA GLY A 482 -23.99 -8.15 27.45
C GLY A 482 -23.46 -6.88 28.13
N PRO A 483 -23.63 -6.73 29.45
CA PRO A 483 -23.21 -5.54 30.16
C PRO A 483 -21.75 -5.57 30.67
N LYS A 484 -20.90 -6.46 30.19
CA LYS A 484 -19.52 -6.63 30.70
C LYS A 484 -18.73 -5.31 30.75
N ASN A 485 -18.79 -4.49 29.68
CA ASN A 485 -18.06 -3.22 29.61
C ASN A 485 -18.62 -2.22 30.64
N ALA A 486 -19.94 -2.06 30.73
CA ALA A 486 -20.56 -1.19 31.73
C ALA A 486 -20.24 -1.60 33.17
N ILE A 487 -20.19 -2.91 33.44
CA ILE A 487 -19.83 -3.46 34.76
C ILE A 487 -18.36 -3.18 35.07
N ALA A 488 -17.46 -3.40 34.10
CA ALA A 488 -16.02 -3.17 34.26
C ALA A 488 -15.71 -1.69 34.59
N ASP A 489 -16.46 -0.77 33.98
CA ASP A 489 -16.31 0.68 34.20
C ASP A 489 -17.09 1.17 35.45
N GLY A 490 -17.73 0.26 36.19
CA GLY A 490 -18.50 0.60 37.40
C GLY A 490 -19.81 1.36 37.12
N VAL A 491 -20.31 1.32 35.87
CA VAL A 491 -21.54 2.00 35.47
C VAL A 491 -22.75 1.11 35.78
N SER A 492 -23.74 1.67 36.47
CA SER A 492 -25.01 1.01 36.76
C SER A 492 -26.16 1.75 36.09
N GLY A 493 -27.21 0.99 35.71
CA GLY A 493 -28.42 1.55 35.13
C GLY A 493 -28.31 1.82 33.62
N SER A 494 -29.28 2.59 33.10
CA SER A 494 -29.43 2.86 31.69
C SER A 494 -28.36 3.86 31.20
N ASN A 495 -27.52 3.44 30.23
CA ASN A 495 -26.54 4.32 29.63
C ASN A 495 -26.35 3.96 28.16
N GLN A 496 -26.76 4.88 27.27
CA GLN A 496 -26.69 4.73 25.82
C GLN A 496 -25.26 4.46 25.32
N ALA A 497 -24.24 5.02 25.96
CA ALA A 497 -22.85 4.86 25.54
C ALA A 497 -22.36 3.39 25.58
N TYR A 498 -23.04 2.51 26.31
CA TYR A 498 -22.71 1.08 26.39
C TYR A 498 -23.58 0.21 25.45
N ARG A 499 -24.55 0.78 24.77
CA ARG A 499 -25.37 0.05 23.78
C ARG A 499 -24.73 0.14 22.42
N THR A 500 -23.61 -0.56 22.27
CA THR A 500 -22.75 -0.45 21.10
C THR A 500 -22.59 -1.78 20.38
N THR A 501 -22.09 -1.70 19.16
CA THR A 501 -21.54 -2.85 18.43
C THR A 501 -20.09 -2.56 18.07
N SER A 502 -19.18 -3.43 18.47
CA SER A 502 -17.77 -3.35 18.12
C SER A 502 -17.47 -4.27 16.94
N MET A 503 -16.58 -3.81 16.08
CA MET A 503 -15.95 -4.61 15.04
C MET A 503 -14.47 -4.74 15.35
N LYS A 504 -13.98 -5.96 15.48
CA LYS A 504 -12.58 -6.28 15.76
C LYS A 504 -11.98 -7.07 14.61
N LEU A 505 -10.75 -6.73 14.22
CA LEU A 505 -10.00 -7.49 13.25
C LEU A 505 -9.07 -8.46 13.98
N VAL A 506 -9.13 -9.73 13.55
CA VAL A 506 -8.40 -10.85 14.18
C VAL A 506 -7.53 -11.53 13.12
N GLN A 507 -6.28 -11.81 13.48
CA GLN A 507 -5.35 -12.59 12.65
C GLN A 507 -5.50 -14.09 12.93
N ASP A 508 -5.19 -14.93 11.95
CA ASP A 508 -5.09 -16.38 12.07
C ASP A 508 -3.71 -16.87 12.49
#